data_63746a0310d1f71a76129249545f6b79
#
_entry.id   63746a0310d1f71a76129249545f6b79
#
_cell.length_a   1.000
_cell.length_b   1.000
_cell.length_c   1.000
_cell.angle_alpha   90.00
_cell.angle_beta   90.00
_cell.angle_gamma   90.00
#
_symmetry.space_group_name_H-M   'P 1'
#
loop_
_entity.id
_entity.type
_entity.pdbx_description
1 polymer ?
#
loop_
_entity_poly.entity_id
_entity_poly.type
_entity_poly.pdbx_seq_one_letter_code
_entity_poly.pdbx_strand_id
1 'polypeptide(L)'
;MMGGEGVIDFVKVGMRIAEYRREAGLSQEELADKLFVTRQALSKWERGMSIPSIDTLCEISKLFSVSFEEILGLFDNGQLDVDENDIFRGHDRSFIISKIVSGEVRVELSNVFYQLSPAERMYVLKYIKEGKLDVDRAALYPKLTPSEAKFIDTPTV
;
A
#
# COMPACT_ATOMS: atom_id res chain seq x y z
N MET A 1 9.94 1.39 24.84
CA MET A 1 10.18 2.10 24.45
C MET A 1 9.96 2.50 23.32
N MET A 2 9.73 2.74 23.03
CA MET A 2 9.67 3.15 22.13
C MET A 2 10.02 3.87 21.61
N GLY A 3 9.92 3.71 21.94
CA GLY A 3 9.93 4.87 21.73
C GLY A 3 10.91 5.53 20.87
N GLY A 4 11.65 6.31 21.00
CA GLY A 4 12.60 7.04 20.15
C GLY A 4 13.02 6.40 18.85
N GLU A 5 12.36 5.33 18.50
CA GLU A 5 12.60 4.67 17.23
C GLU A 5 12.11 5.56 16.11
N GLY A 6 12.99 5.80 15.16
CA GLY A 6 12.62 6.48 13.95
C GLY A 6 11.51 5.71 13.25
N VAL A 7 10.54 6.42 12.72
CA VAL A 7 9.46 5.84 11.91
C VAL A 7 10.03 5.14 10.69
N ILE A 8 11.17 5.60 10.19
CA ILE A 8 11.77 5.12 8.95
C ILE A 8 13.00 4.25 9.27
N ASP A 9 12.97 3.01 8.80
CA ASP A 9 14.09 2.08 8.87
C ASP A 9 14.90 2.17 7.57
N PHE A 10 16.08 2.74 7.63
CA PHE A 10 16.94 2.96 6.46
C PHE A 10 17.31 1.64 5.76
N VAL A 11 17.52 0.58 6.52
CA VAL A 11 17.85 -0.74 5.97
C VAL A 11 16.69 -1.27 5.13
N LYS A 12 15.47 -1.18 5.66
CA LYS A 12 14.27 -1.63 4.93
C LYS A 12 14.00 -0.79 3.69
N VAL A 13 14.19 0.53 3.77
CA VAL A 13 14.08 1.42 2.60
C VAL A 13 15.07 0.98 1.52
N GLY A 14 16.32 0.76 1.90
CA GLY A 14 17.35 0.32 0.98
C GLY A 14 17.05 -1.02 0.33
N MET A 15 16.56 -1.98 1.09
CA MET A 15 16.14 -3.28 0.58
C MET A 15 15.02 -3.16 -0.46
N ARG A 16 14.02 -2.31 -0.21
CA ARG A 16 12.93 -2.09 -1.17
C ARG A 16 13.40 -1.45 -2.45
N ILE A 17 14.25 -0.44 -2.36
CA ILE A 17 14.84 0.20 -3.55
C ILE A 17 15.59 -0.84 -4.37
N ALA A 18 16.39 -1.69 -3.74
CA ALA A 18 17.11 -2.77 -4.42
C ALA A 18 16.16 -3.79 -5.06
N GLU A 19 15.06 -4.13 -4.39
CA GLU A 19 14.03 -5.03 -4.95
C GLU A 19 13.38 -4.43 -6.19
N TYR A 20 12.89 -3.19 -6.13
CA TYR A 20 12.31 -2.50 -7.29
C TYR A 20 13.28 -2.46 -8.46
N ARG A 21 14.55 -2.15 -8.18
CA ARG A 21 15.59 -2.12 -9.19
C ARG A 21 15.78 -3.48 -9.87
N ARG A 22 15.88 -4.55 -9.08
CA ARG A 22 16.09 -5.91 -9.59
C ARG A 22 14.87 -6.42 -10.37
N GLU A 23 13.68 -6.16 -9.88
CA GLU A 23 12.43 -6.50 -10.57
C GLU A 23 12.32 -5.80 -11.93
N ALA A 24 12.83 -4.58 -12.04
CA ALA A 24 12.89 -3.84 -13.29
C ALA A 24 14.07 -4.27 -14.20
N GLY A 25 14.92 -5.18 -13.75
CA GLY A 25 16.07 -5.64 -14.51
C GLY A 25 17.21 -4.60 -14.63
N LEU A 26 17.29 -3.65 -13.70
CA LEU A 26 18.25 -2.56 -13.76
C LEU A 26 19.48 -2.85 -12.89
N SER A 27 20.67 -2.45 -13.38
CA SER A 27 21.87 -2.35 -12.55
C SER A 27 21.80 -1.12 -11.64
N GLN A 28 22.69 -1.05 -10.64
CA GLN A 28 22.81 0.16 -9.82
C GLN A 28 23.16 1.39 -10.66
N GLU A 29 24.02 1.23 -11.64
CA GLU A 29 24.42 2.32 -12.54
C GLU A 29 23.24 2.82 -13.36
N GLU A 30 22.49 1.90 -13.96
CA GLU A 30 21.31 2.23 -14.77
C GLU A 30 20.23 2.95 -13.95
N LEU A 31 19.96 2.49 -12.73
CA LEU A 31 19.00 3.18 -11.87
C LEU A 31 19.52 4.56 -11.43
N ALA A 32 20.79 4.65 -11.06
CA ALA A 32 21.40 5.93 -10.68
C ALA A 32 21.30 6.95 -11.82
N ASP A 33 21.55 6.54 -13.06
CA ASP A 33 21.41 7.39 -14.24
C ASP A 33 19.95 7.87 -14.40
N LYS A 34 18.98 6.99 -14.24
CA LYS A 34 17.55 7.34 -14.32
C LYS A 34 17.10 8.33 -13.25
N LEU A 35 17.72 8.26 -12.08
CA LEU A 35 17.42 9.13 -10.94
C LEU A 35 18.30 10.39 -10.87
N PHE A 36 19.22 10.55 -11.84
CA PHE A 36 20.18 11.66 -11.87
C PHE A 36 21.03 11.76 -10.59
N VAL A 37 21.45 10.62 -10.07
CA VAL A 37 22.29 10.51 -8.88
C VAL A 37 23.54 9.68 -9.19
N THR A 38 24.51 9.69 -8.27
CA THR A 38 25.69 8.84 -8.42
C THR A 38 25.39 7.39 -8.03
N ARG A 39 26.11 6.44 -8.64
CA ARG A 39 26.02 5.04 -8.24
C ARG A 39 26.39 4.86 -6.76
N GLN A 40 27.35 5.66 -6.25
CA GLN A 40 27.75 5.62 -4.85
C GLN A 40 26.61 6.01 -3.91
N ALA A 41 25.84 7.04 -4.26
CA ALA A 41 24.65 7.44 -3.49
C ALA A 41 23.63 6.30 -3.44
N LEU A 42 23.30 5.73 -4.60
CA LEU A 42 22.35 4.60 -4.68
C LEU A 42 22.85 3.40 -3.86
N SER A 43 24.13 3.06 -3.97
CA SER A 43 24.73 1.97 -3.20
C SER A 43 24.62 2.19 -1.69
N LYS A 44 24.79 3.43 -1.22
CA LYS A 44 24.59 3.78 0.20
C LYS A 44 23.15 3.58 0.64
N TRP A 45 22.17 3.96 -0.20
CA TRP A 45 20.76 3.75 0.10
C TRP A 45 20.44 2.26 0.21
N GLU A 46 20.87 1.45 -0.77
CA GLU A 46 20.63 0.01 -0.77
C GLU A 46 21.26 -0.71 0.41
N ARG A 47 22.33 -0.15 0.98
CA ARG A 47 22.98 -0.69 2.18
C ARG A 47 22.44 -0.12 3.49
N GLY A 48 21.45 0.76 3.41
CA GLY A 48 20.83 1.35 4.61
C GLY A 48 21.69 2.40 5.31
N MET A 49 22.70 2.95 4.63
CA MET A 49 23.61 3.95 5.20
C MET A 49 23.03 5.37 5.12
N SER A 50 22.12 5.61 4.21
CA SER A 50 21.41 6.88 4.02
C SER A 50 20.10 6.62 3.28
N ILE A 51 19.28 7.65 3.15
CA ILE A 51 18.04 7.58 2.35
C ILE A 51 18.07 8.66 1.25
N PRO A 52 17.31 8.46 0.18
CA PRO A 52 17.15 9.47 -0.86
C PRO A 52 16.55 10.77 -0.32
N SER A 53 16.82 11.87 -1.00
CA SER A 53 16.09 13.12 -0.78
C SER A 53 14.61 12.97 -1.14
N ILE A 54 13.77 13.90 -0.69
CA ILE A 54 12.34 13.90 -1.03
C ILE A 54 12.13 13.93 -2.54
N ASP A 55 12.89 14.77 -3.26
CA ASP A 55 12.81 14.85 -4.72
C ASP A 55 13.13 13.50 -5.38
N THR A 56 14.17 12.83 -4.90
CA THR A 56 14.55 11.51 -5.43
C THR A 56 13.49 10.46 -5.08
N LEU A 57 12.89 10.52 -3.89
CA LEU A 57 11.76 9.65 -3.52
C LEU A 57 10.57 9.85 -4.46
N CYS A 58 10.27 11.09 -4.86
CA CYS A 58 9.25 11.37 -5.87
C CYS A 58 9.56 10.69 -7.21
N GLU A 59 10.82 10.75 -7.65
CA GLU A 59 11.23 10.10 -8.90
C GLU A 59 11.16 8.57 -8.80
N ILE A 60 11.56 7.99 -7.67
CA ILE A 60 11.43 6.54 -7.42
C ILE A 60 9.96 6.12 -7.45
N SER A 61 9.09 6.87 -6.77
CA SER A 61 7.65 6.64 -6.75
C SER A 61 7.05 6.62 -8.16
N LYS A 62 7.41 7.58 -8.99
CA LYS A 62 6.96 7.64 -10.39
C LYS A 62 7.53 6.52 -11.24
N LEU A 63 8.83 6.27 -11.12
CA LEU A 63 9.53 5.27 -11.94
C LEU A 63 8.99 3.86 -11.74
N PHE A 64 8.71 3.49 -10.50
CA PHE A 64 8.25 2.15 -10.13
C PHE A 64 6.75 2.06 -9.85
N SER A 65 6.03 3.17 -9.94
CA SER A 65 4.59 3.23 -9.62
C SER A 65 4.28 2.71 -8.21
N VAL A 66 5.08 3.14 -7.23
CA VAL A 66 4.94 2.78 -5.81
C VAL A 66 4.71 4.04 -4.99
N SER A 67 4.00 3.90 -3.87
CA SER A 67 3.75 5.01 -2.96
C SER A 67 4.95 5.29 -2.05
N PHE A 68 4.97 6.45 -1.42
CA PHE A 68 5.97 6.78 -0.41
C PHE A 68 5.91 5.83 0.77
N GLU A 69 4.70 5.46 1.19
CA GLU A 69 4.46 4.52 2.29
C GLU A 69 5.09 3.17 1.99
N GLU A 70 5.01 2.72 0.75
CA GLU A 70 5.66 1.48 0.31
C GLU A 70 7.18 1.61 0.33
N ILE A 71 7.72 2.70 -0.23
CA ILE A 71 9.17 2.93 -0.26
C ILE A 71 9.73 3.04 1.15
N LEU A 72 9.06 3.83 2.01
CA LEU A 72 9.50 4.10 3.37
C LEU A 72 9.20 2.97 4.35
N GLY A 73 8.44 1.97 3.91
CA GLY A 73 8.15 0.81 4.75
C GLY A 73 7.29 1.13 5.96
N LEU A 74 6.31 1.99 5.80
CA LEU A 74 5.41 2.38 6.87
C LEU A 74 4.30 1.36 7.13
N PHE A 75 4.53 0.11 6.74
CA PHE A 75 3.61 -1.00 6.94
C PHE A 75 4.16 -1.93 8.01
N ASP A 76 3.31 -2.32 8.95
CA ASP A 76 3.65 -3.37 9.91
C ASP A 76 3.38 -4.73 9.25
N ASN A 77 4.43 -5.57 9.18
CA ASN A 77 4.36 -6.90 8.54
C ASN A 77 3.77 -6.88 7.12
N GLY A 78 4.03 -5.82 6.36
CA GLY A 78 3.48 -5.66 5.02
C GLY A 78 2.03 -5.17 4.98
N GLN A 79 1.49 -4.79 6.14
CA GLN A 79 0.14 -4.25 6.24
C GLN A 79 0.17 -2.79 6.71
N LEU A 80 -0.72 -1.99 6.15
CA LEU A 80 -0.91 -0.61 6.52
C LEU A 80 -1.86 -0.53 7.72
N ASP A 81 -1.40 0.08 8.80
CA ASP A 81 -2.27 0.42 9.92
C ASP A 81 -2.99 1.74 9.62
N VAL A 82 -4.31 1.74 9.76
CA VAL A 82 -5.15 2.92 9.57
C VAL A 82 -5.97 3.18 10.83
N ASP A 83 -6.37 4.44 11.01
CA ASP A 83 -7.31 4.79 12.07
C ASP A 83 -8.72 4.32 11.66
N GLU A 84 -9.29 3.38 12.41
CA GLU A 84 -10.63 2.84 12.10
C GLU A 84 -11.74 3.91 12.10
N ASN A 85 -11.52 5.02 12.82
CA ASN A 85 -12.49 6.11 12.84
C ASN A 85 -12.42 6.99 11.58
N ASP A 86 -11.26 6.97 10.89
CA ASP A 86 -11.04 7.72 9.66
C ASP A 86 -9.92 7.06 8.84
N ILE A 87 -10.30 6.04 8.08
CA ILE A 87 -9.33 5.22 7.33
C ILE A 87 -8.60 5.99 6.23
N PHE A 88 -9.12 7.14 5.84
CA PHE A 88 -8.50 7.97 4.79
C PHE A 88 -7.63 9.08 5.35
N ARG A 89 -7.51 9.20 6.68
CA ARG A 89 -6.71 10.26 7.29
C ARG A 89 -5.25 10.20 6.83
N GLY A 90 -4.79 11.27 6.23
CA GLY A 90 -3.40 11.40 5.77
C GLY A 90 -3.07 10.65 4.48
N HIS A 91 -4.05 10.05 3.83
CA HIS A 91 -3.84 9.26 2.62
C HIS A 91 -4.86 9.60 1.53
N ASP A 92 -4.45 9.39 0.30
CA ASP A 92 -5.38 9.46 -0.83
C ASP A 92 -6.39 8.30 -0.76
N ARG A 93 -7.65 8.58 -1.10
CA ARG A 93 -8.71 7.57 -1.07
C ARG A 93 -8.41 6.37 -1.98
N SER A 94 -7.94 6.65 -3.19
CA SER A 94 -7.62 5.57 -4.14
C SER A 94 -6.49 4.68 -3.64
N PHE A 95 -5.51 5.26 -2.95
CA PHE A 95 -4.43 4.52 -2.30
C PHE A 95 -4.99 3.55 -1.24
N ILE A 96 -5.80 4.05 -0.31
CA ILE A 96 -6.39 3.20 0.75
C ILE A 96 -7.28 2.10 0.13
N ILE A 97 -8.11 2.43 -0.86
CA ILE A 97 -8.95 1.43 -1.53
C ILE A 97 -8.11 0.34 -2.18
N SER A 98 -7.02 0.70 -2.85
CA SER A 98 -6.11 -0.29 -3.45
C SER A 98 -5.51 -1.23 -2.40
N LYS A 99 -5.16 -0.69 -1.23
CA LYS A 99 -4.61 -1.47 -0.12
C LYS A 99 -5.65 -2.36 0.56
N ILE A 100 -6.90 -1.92 0.61
CA ILE A 100 -8.01 -2.76 1.10
C ILE A 100 -8.19 -3.98 0.19
N VAL A 101 -8.29 -3.78 -1.12
CA VAL A 101 -8.56 -4.90 -2.05
C VAL A 101 -7.37 -5.84 -2.22
N SER A 102 -6.16 -5.39 -1.92
CA SER A 102 -4.97 -6.24 -1.90
C SER A 102 -4.77 -6.97 -0.56
N GLY A 103 -5.61 -6.66 0.44
CA GLY A 103 -5.48 -7.25 1.78
C GLY A 103 -4.35 -6.66 2.62
N GLU A 104 -3.82 -5.51 2.23
CA GLU A 104 -2.67 -4.88 2.88
C GLU A 104 -3.05 -3.85 3.94
N VAL A 105 -4.33 -3.71 4.26
CA VAL A 105 -4.80 -2.84 5.36
C VAL A 105 -5.17 -3.70 6.56
N ARG A 106 -4.63 -3.34 7.72
CA ARG A 106 -4.96 -3.99 8.99
C ARG A 106 -6.20 -3.33 9.58
N VAL A 107 -7.36 -3.79 9.15
CA VAL A 107 -8.64 -3.31 9.67
C VAL A 107 -9.72 -4.34 9.35
N GLU A 108 -10.67 -4.48 10.27
CA GLU A 108 -11.86 -5.26 10.00
C GLU A 108 -12.80 -4.46 9.08
N LEU A 109 -12.97 -4.93 7.86
CA LEU A 109 -13.71 -4.19 6.82
C LEU A 109 -15.14 -3.86 7.26
N SER A 110 -15.81 -4.75 7.99
CA SER A 110 -17.17 -4.52 8.48
C SER A 110 -17.28 -3.29 9.38
N ASN A 111 -16.20 -2.96 10.11
CA ASN A 111 -16.19 -1.81 11.01
C ASN A 111 -16.06 -0.47 10.29
N VAL A 112 -15.46 -0.47 9.11
CA VAL A 112 -15.12 0.76 8.37
C VAL A 112 -15.88 0.92 7.07
N PHE A 113 -16.68 -0.08 6.70
CA PHE A 113 -17.38 -0.11 5.41
C PHE A 113 -18.28 1.11 5.16
N TYR A 114 -18.81 1.69 6.22
CA TYR A 114 -19.64 2.91 6.14
C TYR A 114 -18.86 4.14 5.63
N GLN A 115 -17.54 4.13 5.71
CA GLN A 115 -16.68 5.24 5.26
C GLN A 115 -16.47 5.23 3.75
N LEU A 116 -16.77 4.11 3.09
CA LEU A 116 -16.63 3.97 1.65
C LEU A 116 -17.81 4.61 0.92
N SER A 117 -17.53 5.31 -0.18
CA SER A 117 -18.58 5.78 -1.09
C SER A 117 -19.30 4.60 -1.77
N PRO A 118 -20.51 4.79 -2.31
CA PRO A 118 -21.22 3.72 -3.01
C PRO A 118 -20.39 3.05 -4.13
N ALA A 119 -19.63 3.84 -4.89
CA ALA A 119 -18.79 3.32 -5.96
C ALA A 119 -17.61 2.49 -5.40
N GLU A 120 -16.97 2.98 -4.34
CA GLU A 120 -15.88 2.27 -3.66
C GLU A 120 -16.37 0.98 -3.02
N ARG A 121 -17.55 1.00 -2.41
CA ARG A 121 -18.19 -0.20 -1.84
C ARG A 121 -18.39 -1.26 -2.92
N MET A 122 -18.96 -0.90 -4.06
CA MET A 122 -19.16 -1.82 -5.18
C MET A 122 -17.83 -2.36 -5.72
N TYR A 123 -16.82 -1.52 -5.78
CA TYR A 123 -15.48 -1.94 -6.21
C TYR A 123 -14.90 -3.00 -5.26
N VAL A 124 -14.93 -2.76 -3.95
CA VAL A 124 -14.47 -3.71 -2.92
C VAL A 124 -15.30 -5.00 -2.94
N LEU A 125 -16.63 -4.88 -3.05
CA LEU A 125 -17.53 -6.04 -3.09
C LEU A 125 -17.27 -6.94 -4.30
N LYS A 126 -16.82 -6.37 -5.42
CA LYS A 126 -16.40 -7.14 -6.59
C LYS A 126 -15.22 -8.06 -6.27
N TYR A 127 -14.21 -7.56 -5.56
CA TYR A 127 -13.05 -8.36 -5.16
C TYR A 127 -13.44 -9.48 -4.18
N ILE A 128 -14.37 -9.20 -3.26
CA ILE A 128 -14.91 -10.21 -2.33
C ILE A 128 -15.66 -11.29 -3.11
N LYS A 129 -16.52 -10.88 -4.05
CA LYS A 129 -17.30 -11.79 -4.89
C LYS A 129 -16.41 -12.70 -5.74
N GLU A 130 -15.33 -12.15 -6.28
CA GLU A 130 -14.37 -12.90 -7.09
C GLU A 130 -13.42 -13.79 -6.26
N GLY A 131 -13.55 -13.77 -4.94
CA GLY A 131 -12.70 -14.52 -4.03
C GLY A 131 -11.27 -14.00 -3.92
N LYS A 132 -11.05 -12.75 -4.36
CA LYS A 132 -9.74 -12.11 -4.32
C LYS A 132 -9.46 -11.38 -3.01
N LEU A 133 -10.50 -11.11 -2.23
CA LEU A 133 -10.42 -10.48 -0.91
C LEU A 133 -11.23 -11.34 0.06
N ASP A 134 -10.55 -11.88 1.06
CA ASP A 134 -11.18 -12.66 2.11
C ASP A 134 -11.64 -11.75 3.24
N VAL A 135 -12.89 -11.90 3.67
CA VAL A 135 -13.51 -11.10 4.73
C VAL A 135 -14.48 -11.97 5.55
N ASP A 136 -14.71 -11.56 6.79
CA ASP A 136 -15.80 -12.13 7.57
C ASP A 136 -17.14 -11.68 6.98
N ARG A 137 -17.72 -12.52 6.15
CA ARG A 137 -19.01 -12.23 5.48
C ARG A 137 -20.14 -12.07 6.49
N ALA A 138 -20.14 -12.84 7.57
CA ALA A 138 -21.18 -12.76 8.60
C ALA A 138 -21.18 -11.37 9.27
N ALA A 139 -20.00 -10.81 9.52
CA ALA A 139 -19.85 -9.47 10.08
C ALA A 139 -20.18 -8.37 9.06
N LEU A 140 -19.88 -8.60 7.76
CA LEU A 140 -20.09 -7.61 6.71
C LEU A 140 -21.56 -7.50 6.27
N TYR A 141 -22.28 -8.60 6.14
CA TYR A 141 -23.64 -8.63 5.59
C TYR A 141 -24.61 -7.61 6.24
N PRO A 142 -24.64 -7.44 7.58
CA PRO A 142 -25.50 -6.42 8.20
C PRO A 142 -25.19 -4.98 7.80
N LYS A 143 -24.02 -4.74 7.21
CA LYS A 143 -23.56 -3.41 6.77
C LYS A 143 -23.90 -3.12 5.31
N LEU A 144 -24.41 -4.12 4.58
CA LEU A 144 -24.72 -4.00 3.16
C LEU A 144 -26.14 -3.47 2.94
N THR A 145 -26.31 -2.71 1.86
CA THR A 145 -27.64 -2.42 1.33
C THR A 145 -28.23 -3.67 0.67
N PRO A 146 -29.54 -3.76 0.50
CA PRO A 146 -30.16 -4.90 -0.20
C PRO A 146 -29.60 -5.15 -1.60
N SER A 147 -29.27 -4.08 -2.32
CA SER A 147 -28.66 -4.19 -3.67
C SER A 147 -27.25 -4.76 -3.63
N GLU A 148 -26.46 -4.37 -2.64
CA GLU A 148 -25.09 -4.88 -2.43
C GLU A 148 -25.11 -6.34 -2.01
N ALA A 149 -25.98 -6.73 -1.10
CA ALA A 149 -26.15 -8.12 -0.71
C ALA A 149 -26.56 -8.99 -1.91
N LYS A 150 -27.51 -8.53 -2.70
CA LYS A 150 -27.94 -9.20 -3.92
C LYS A 150 -26.76 -9.35 -4.92
N PHE A 151 -25.93 -8.32 -5.04
CA PHE A 151 -24.76 -8.36 -5.93
C PHE A 151 -23.78 -9.46 -5.53
N ILE A 152 -23.48 -9.58 -4.22
CA ILE A 152 -22.58 -10.62 -3.71
C ILE A 152 -23.17 -12.01 -3.92
N ASP A 153 -24.46 -12.19 -3.67
CA ASP A 153 -25.13 -13.48 -3.70
C ASP A 153 -25.38 -14.00 -5.13
N THR A 154 -25.39 -13.10 -6.12
CA THR A 154 -25.62 -13.50 -7.51
C THR A 154 -24.39 -14.22 -8.04
N PRO A 155 -24.51 -15.45 -8.60
CA PRO A 155 -23.38 -16.16 -9.16
C PRO A 155 -22.68 -15.36 -10.24
N THR A 156 -21.37 -15.48 -10.32
CA THR A 156 -20.58 -14.95 -11.43
C THR A 156 -20.78 -15.87 -12.64
N VAL A 157 -21.26 -15.32 -13.73
CA VAL A 157 -21.46 -16.07 -14.97
C VAL A 157 -20.15 -16.22 -15.72
#